data_32c326bd0eea7298b072dec0491a5f46
#
_entry.id   32c326bd0eea7298b072dec0491a5f46
#
_cell.length_a   1.000
_cell.length_b   1.000
_cell.length_c   1.000
_cell.angle_alpha   90.00
_cell.angle_beta   90.00
_cell.angle_gamma   90.00
#
_symmetry.space_group_name_H-M   'P 1'
#
loop_
_entity.id
_entity.type
_entity.pdbx_description
1 polymer ?
#
loop_
_entity_poly.entity_id
_entity_poly.type
_entity_poly.pdbx_seq_one_letter_code
_entity_poly.pdbx_strand_id
1 'polypeptide(L)'
;MKKLLFILFGLFLFNSLSAQKYTTRYITEANKVGLEWWEQVNNGQYQDAYNLLSDTLKMLAPFESWKKEISLLMDEFGDFEGRTVLDTYFMSELEGFEDGFYVFIKYNVEYSKTKNHIEILVLKQSDWTNWEIFDFNYDFKNIEEIPNKL
;
A
#
# COMPACT_ATOMS: atom_id res chain seq x y z
N MET A 1 -32.13 36.40 -4.29
CA MET A 1 -30.80 35.94 -4.74
C MET A 1 -29.88 35.43 -3.59
N LYS A 2 -29.81 36.10 -2.44
CA LYS A 2 -28.95 35.66 -1.31
C LYS A 2 -29.32 34.28 -0.72
N LYS A 3 -30.58 33.90 -0.67
CA LYS A 3 -31.04 32.58 -0.16
C LYS A 3 -30.68 31.40 -1.08
N LEU A 4 -30.63 31.62 -2.40
CA LEU A 4 -30.24 30.58 -3.37
C LEU A 4 -28.73 30.27 -3.27
N LEU A 5 -27.91 31.25 -2.98
CA LEU A 5 -26.46 31.10 -2.81
C LEU A 5 -26.13 30.23 -1.60
N PHE A 6 -26.87 30.35 -0.50
CA PHE A 6 -26.68 29.55 0.72
C PHE A 6 -27.02 28.08 0.53
N ILE A 7 -28.06 27.78 -0.28
CA ILE A 7 -28.44 26.40 -0.59
C ILE A 7 -27.38 25.72 -1.46
N LEU A 8 -26.83 26.42 -2.46
CA LEU A 8 -25.72 25.91 -3.30
C LEU A 8 -24.45 25.65 -2.48
N PHE A 9 -24.10 26.53 -1.54
CA PHE A 9 -22.92 26.36 -0.68
C PHE A 9 -23.09 25.17 0.28
N GLY A 10 -24.29 24.95 0.83
CA GLY A 10 -24.59 23.78 1.67
C GLY A 10 -24.47 22.45 0.94
N LEU A 11 -24.90 22.37 -0.32
CA LEU A 11 -24.78 21.18 -1.15
C LEU A 11 -23.31 20.80 -1.45
N PHE A 12 -22.42 21.80 -1.61
CA PHE A 12 -20.98 21.57 -1.83
C PHE A 12 -20.31 20.96 -0.60
N LEU A 13 -20.68 21.38 0.61
CA LEU A 13 -20.07 20.87 1.85
C LEU A 13 -20.45 19.39 2.11
N PHE A 14 -21.67 18.98 1.77
CA PHE A 14 -22.09 17.58 1.96
C PHE A 14 -21.36 16.61 1.03
N ASN A 15 -21.02 17.00 -0.19
CA ASN A 15 -20.28 16.16 -1.12
C ASN A 15 -18.82 15.95 -0.66
N SER A 16 -18.17 16.96 -0.10
CA SER A 16 -16.80 16.87 0.42
C SER A 16 -16.67 15.90 1.60
N LEU A 17 -17.65 15.91 2.52
CA LEU A 17 -17.67 15.02 3.67
C LEU A 17 -17.88 13.55 3.27
N SER A 18 -18.68 13.29 2.26
CA SER A 18 -18.91 11.94 1.74
C SER A 18 -17.66 11.37 1.05
N ALA A 19 -17.01 12.14 0.19
CA ALA A 19 -15.80 11.73 -0.51
C ALA A 19 -14.67 11.36 0.48
N GLN A 20 -14.45 12.17 1.51
CA GLN A 20 -13.44 11.91 2.54
C GLN A 20 -13.73 10.61 3.32
N LYS A 21 -14.99 10.32 3.62
CA LYS A 21 -15.39 9.09 4.32
C LYS A 21 -15.07 7.83 3.50
N TYR A 22 -15.32 7.86 2.18
CA TYR A 22 -15.02 6.73 1.29
C TYR A 22 -13.50 6.52 1.16
N THR A 23 -12.74 7.57 0.98
CA THR A 23 -11.26 7.50 0.90
C THR A 23 -10.65 6.88 2.17
N THR A 24 -11.10 7.32 3.35
CA THR A 24 -10.62 6.76 4.63
C THR A 24 -10.95 5.27 4.74
N ARG A 25 -12.14 4.88 4.32
CA ARG A 25 -12.55 3.46 4.32
C ARG A 25 -11.66 2.63 3.41
N TYR A 26 -11.41 3.06 2.17
CA TYR A 26 -10.57 2.38 1.21
C TYR A 26 -9.15 2.21 1.72
N ILE A 27 -8.55 3.26 2.28
CA ILE A 27 -7.22 3.19 2.89
C ILE A 27 -7.20 2.17 4.04
N THR A 28 -8.22 2.16 4.89
CA THR A 28 -8.31 1.23 6.04
C THR A 28 -8.41 -0.23 5.56
N GLU A 29 -9.26 -0.50 4.58
CA GLU A 29 -9.46 -1.85 4.02
C GLU A 29 -8.20 -2.33 3.30
N ALA A 30 -7.60 -1.50 2.45
CA ALA A 30 -6.35 -1.81 1.77
C ALA A 30 -5.19 -2.06 2.75
N ASN A 31 -5.05 -1.21 3.78
CA ASN A 31 -4.00 -1.38 4.78
C ASN A 31 -4.12 -2.72 5.53
N LYS A 32 -5.34 -3.19 5.79
CA LYS A 32 -5.55 -4.51 6.41
C LYS A 32 -4.98 -5.63 5.53
N VAL A 33 -5.27 -5.61 4.23
CA VAL A 33 -4.73 -6.59 3.27
C VAL A 33 -3.22 -6.46 3.13
N GLY A 34 -2.68 -5.26 3.09
CA GLY A 34 -1.24 -5.01 3.04
C GLY A 34 -0.50 -5.57 4.25
N LEU A 35 -1.04 -5.38 5.47
CA LEU A 35 -0.45 -5.94 6.70
C LEU A 35 -0.53 -7.46 6.72
N GLU A 36 -1.64 -8.05 6.28
CA GLU A 36 -1.81 -9.50 6.16
C GLU A 36 -0.78 -10.09 5.19
N TRP A 37 -0.61 -9.48 4.02
CA TRP A 37 0.38 -9.89 3.04
C TRP A 37 1.80 -9.90 3.61
N TRP A 38 2.18 -8.81 4.30
CA TRP A 38 3.49 -8.72 4.93
C TRP A 38 3.70 -9.74 6.04
N GLU A 39 2.67 -10.00 6.85
CA GLU A 39 2.73 -11.04 7.88
C GLU A 39 3.00 -12.41 7.25
N GLN A 40 2.31 -12.75 6.18
CA GLN A 40 2.50 -14.01 5.46
C GLN A 40 3.90 -14.10 4.84
N VAL A 41 4.40 -13.03 4.21
CA VAL A 41 5.75 -12.97 3.64
C VAL A 41 6.81 -13.16 4.73
N ASN A 42 6.73 -12.41 5.83
CA ASN A 42 7.69 -12.46 6.92
C ASN A 42 7.71 -13.84 7.64
N ASN A 43 6.59 -14.55 7.64
CA ASN A 43 6.45 -15.89 8.21
C ASN A 43 6.75 -17.02 7.22
N GLY A 44 7.16 -16.71 5.98
CA GLY A 44 7.43 -17.71 4.94
C GLY A 44 6.19 -18.41 4.39
N GLN A 45 4.99 -17.87 4.65
CA GLN A 45 3.70 -18.37 4.16
C GLN A 45 3.47 -17.89 2.71
N TYR A 46 4.41 -18.22 1.83
CA TYR A 46 4.48 -17.66 0.48
C TYR A 46 3.27 -18.01 -0.40
N GLN A 47 2.64 -19.20 -0.21
CA GLN A 47 1.45 -19.53 -0.98
C GLN A 47 0.27 -18.61 -0.64
N ASP A 48 0.09 -18.31 0.64
CA ASP A 48 -0.99 -17.44 1.11
C ASP A 48 -0.73 -16.00 0.66
N ALA A 49 0.50 -15.53 0.81
CA ALA A 49 0.92 -14.22 0.30
C ALA A 49 0.71 -14.10 -1.23
N TYR A 50 1.06 -15.13 -2.00
CA TYR A 50 0.86 -15.15 -3.45
C TYR A 50 -0.62 -15.07 -3.84
N ASN A 51 -1.51 -15.68 -3.06
CA ASN A 51 -2.95 -15.63 -3.30
C ASN A 51 -3.51 -14.20 -3.22
N LEU A 52 -2.90 -13.32 -2.42
CA LEU A 52 -3.27 -11.90 -2.29
C LEU A 52 -2.74 -11.01 -3.42
N LEU A 53 -1.89 -11.51 -4.32
CA LEU A 53 -1.41 -10.74 -5.46
C LEU A 53 -2.52 -10.56 -6.51
N SER A 54 -2.46 -9.46 -7.23
CA SER A 54 -3.33 -9.22 -8.39
C SER A 54 -3.06 -10.22 -9.51
N ASP A 55 -4.06 -10.44 -10.35
CA ASP A 55 -3.90 -11.31 -11.52
C ASP A 55 -2.79 -10.82 -12.46
N THR A 56 -2.60 -9.52 -12.56
CA THR A 56 -1.51 -8.91 -13.34
C THR A 56 -0.14 -9.36 -12.82
N LEU A 57 0.10 -9.32 -11.50
CA LEU A 57 1.36 -9.80 -10.92
C LEU A 57 1.52 -11.30 -11.09
N LYS A 58 0.46 -12.08 -10.90
CA LYS A 58 0.49 -13.55 -11.08
C LYS A 58 0.82 -13.95 -12.52
N MET A 59 0.36 -13.17 -13.51
CA MET A 59 0.72 -13.39 -14.91
C MET A 59 2.20 -13.06 -15.21
N LEU A 60 2.74 -12.03 -14.58
CA LEU A 60 4.13 -11.60 -14.76
C LEU A 60 5.12 -12.53 -14.06
N ALA A 61 4.76 -13.05 -12.90
CA ALA A 61 5.61 -13.89 -12.06
C ALA A 61 4.83 -15.12 -11.56
N PRO A 62 4.93 -16.27 -12.23
CA PRO A 62 4.38 -17.54 -11.74
C PRO A 62 4.90 -17.87 -10.33
N PHE A 63 4.08 -18.59 -9.54
CA PHE A 63 4.31 -18.82 -8.11
C PHE A 63 5.74 -19.25 -7.75
N GLU A 64 6.31 -20.22 -8.45
CA GLU A 64 7.64 -20.73 -8.11
C GLU A 64 8.74 -19.68 -8.35
N SER A 65 8.60 -18.86 -9.40
CA SER A 65 9.54 -17.77 -9.68
C SER A 65 9.40 -16.67 -8.63
N TRP A 66 8.18 -16.23 -8.38
CA TRP A 66 7.89 -15.21 -7.38
C TRP A 66 8.36 -15.63 -5.98
N LYS A 67 8.02 -16.86 -5.55
CA LYS A 67 8.44 -17.44 -4.28
C LYS A 67 9.96 -17.41 -4.12
N LYS A 68 10.69 -17.82 -5.17
CA LYS A 68 12.14 -17.80 -5.15
C LYS A 68 12.69 -16.39 -4.96
N GLU A 69 12.18 -15.43 -5.71
CA GLU A 69 12.64 -14.04 -5.64
C GLU A 69 12.33 -13.40 -4.29
N ILE A 70 11.10 -13.53 -3.79
CA ILE A 70 10.72 -12.93 -2.51
C ILE A 70 11.47 -13.58 -1.33
N SER A 71 11.71 -14.91 -1.37
CA SER A 71 12.46 -15.58 -0.31
C SER A 71 13.91 -15.15 -0.28
N LEU A 72 14.56 -15.00 -1.45
CA LEU A 72 15.93 -14.47 -1.52
C LEU A 72 16.02 -13.04 -0.99
N LEU A 73 15.02 -12.20 -1.32
CA LEU A 73 14.96 -10.83 -0.82
C LEU A 73 14.81 -10.78 0.71
N MET A 74 13.93 -11.63 1.27
CA MET A 74 13.77 -11.71 2.74
C MET A 74 15.04 -12.24 3.43
N ASP A 75 15.76 -13.18 2.82
CA ASP A 75 17.04 -13.66 3.33
C ASP A 75 18.12 -12.56 3.33
N GLU A 76 18.10 -11.67 2.33
CA GLU A 76 19.01 -10.50 2.29
C GLU A 76 18.64 -9.48 3.38
N PHE A 77 17.36 -9.23 3.62
CA PHE A 77 16.89 -8.29 4.64
C PHE A 77 17.12 -8.82 6.06
N GLY A 78 17.00 -10.12 6.25
CA GLY A 78 17.11 -10.81 7.53
C GLY A 78 15.78 -10.85 8.29
N ASP A 79 15.86 -11.11 9.60
CA ASP A 79 14.68 -11.25 10.44
C ASP A 79 13.93 -9.91 10.58
N PHE A 80 12.62 -9.97 10.47
CA PHE A 80 11.76 -8.81 10.63
C PHE A 80 11.77 -8.31 12.08
N GLU A 81 12.05 -7.02 12.29
CA GLU A 81 12.12 -6.39 13.62
C GLU A 81 10.94 -5.42 13.85
N GLY A 82 10.46 -4.75 12.81
CA GLY A 82 9.32 -3.84 12.94
C GLY A 82 8.97 -3.07 11.68
N ARG A 83 7.71 -2.62 11.60
CA ARG A 83 7.18 -1.82 10.49
C ARG A 83 6.28 -0.73 11.03
N THR A 84 6.44 0.50 10.53
CA THR A 84 5.57 1.64 10.82
C THR A 84 5.12 2.32 9.54
N VAL A 85 3.83 2.66 9.46
CA VAL A 85 3.31 3.43 8.33
C VAL A 85 3.84 4.85 8.40
N LEU A 86 4.47 5.31 7.32
CA LEU A 86 4.94 6.69 7.17
C LEU A 86 3.90 7.55 6.46
N ASP A 87 3.27 7.01 5.43
CA ASP A 87 2.31 7.75 4.61
C ASP A 87 1.34 6.79 3.92
N THR A 88 0.14 7.27 3.63
CA THR A 88 -0.88 6.56 2.85
C THR A 88 -1.62 7.54 1.96
N TYR A 89 -1.84 7.18 0.71
CA TYR A 89 -2.67 7.98 -0.18
C TYR A 89 -3.49 7.12 -1.13
N PHE A 90 -4.63 7.65 -1.52
CA PHE A 90 -5.60 7.03 -2.41
C PHE A 90 -5.59 7.74 -3.77
N MET A 91 -5.69 6.97 -4.83
CA MET A 91 -5.83 7.47 -6.20
C MET A 91 -6.96 6.72 -6.90
N SER A 92 -7.77 7.44 -7.68
CA SER A 92 -8.81 6.86 -8.55
C SER A 92 -8.32 6.62 -9.97
N GLU A 93 -7.15 7.12 -10.32
CA GLU A 93 -6.50 6.99 -11.61
C GLU A 93 -5.00 6.83 -11.37
N LEU A 94 -4.37 5.95 -12.14
CA LEU A 94 -2.92 5.78 -12.12
C LEU A 94 -2.42 5.81 -13.57
N GLU A 95 -1.57 6.79 -13.89
CA GLU A 95 -1.09 7.00 -15.26
C GLU A 95 -0.40 5.74 -15.80
N GLY A 96 -0.81 5.30 -16.99
CA GLY A 96 -0.29 4.09 -17.63
C GLY A 96 -0.93 2.77 -17.21
N PHE A 97 -1.91 2.81 -16.31
CA PHE A 97 -2.66 1.65 -15.83
C PHE A 97 -4.16 1.82 -16.09
N GLU A 98 -4.90 0.72 -15.95
CA GLU A 98 -6.37 0.77 -16.05
C GLU A 98 -6.99 1.64 -14.96
N ASP A 99 -8.11 2.28 -15.29
CA ASP A 99 -8.91 3.03 -14.33
C ASP A 99 -9.30 2.12 -13.16
N GLY A 100 -9.23 2.67 -11.96
CA GLY A 100 -9.54 1.90 -10.76
C GLY A 100 -9.12 2.63 -9.49
N PHE A 101 -9.39 2.02 -8.35
CA PHE A 101 -9.00 2.55 -7.07
C PHE A 101 -7.70 1.92 -6.60
N TYR A 102 -6.75 2.77 -6.25
CA TYR A 102 -5.42 2.41 -5.80
C TYR A 102 -5.14 3.02 -4.44
N VAL A 103 -4.49 2.27 -3.57
CA VAL A 103 -3.97 2.74 -2.29
C VAL A 103 -2.48 2.47 -2.25
N PHE A 104 -1.72 3.51 -1.97
CA PHE A 104 -0.28 3.45 -1.75
C PHE A 104 -0.01 3.53 -0.26
N ILE A 105 0.82 2.63 0.25
CA ILE A 105 1.21 2.61 1.64
C ILE A 105 2.72 2.59 1.70
N LYS A 106 3.28 3.61 2.33
CA LYS A 106 4.72 3.75 2.56
C LYS A 106 5.05 3.38 3.99
N TYR A 107 5.99 2.47 4.16
CA TYR A 107 6.44 2.00 5.45
C TYR A 107 7.90 2.35 5.72
N ASN A 108 8.23 2.63 6.97
CA ASN A 108 9.57 2.49 7.49
C ASN A 108 9.69 1.12 8.12
N VAL A 109 10.70 0.36 7.74
CA VAL A 109 10.86 -1.03 8.15
C VAL A 109 12.26 -1.25 8.71
N GLU A 110 12.35 -2.13 9.68
CA GLU A 110 13.60 -2.60 10.27
C GLU A 110 13.69 -4.11 10.18
N TYR A 111 14.81 -4.57 9.65
CA TYR A 111 15.18 -5.97 9.61
C TYR A 111 16.55 -6.15 10.25
N SER A 112 16.91 -7.37 10.63
CA SER A 112 18.17 -7.65 11.34
C SER A 112 19.43 -7.29 10.53
N LYS A 113 19.35 -7.36 9.21
CA LYS A 113 20.48 -7.06 8.31
C LYS A 113 20.37 -5.72 7.58
N THR A 114 19.19 -5.10 7.56
CA THR A 114 18.98 -3.82 6.85
C THR A 114 18.32 -2.79 7.76
N LYS A 115 18.91 -1.59 7.80
CA LYS A 115 18.37 -0.43 8.53
C LYS A 115 17.98 0.67 7.53
N ASN A 116 17.13 1.59 7.99
CA ASN A 116 16.63 2.71 7.15
C ASN A 116 15.90 2.26 5.88
N HIS A 117 15.24 1.13 5.94
CA HIS A 117 14.55 0.51 4.84
C HIS A 117 13.15 1.14 4.67
N ILE A 118 12.83 1.51 3.44
CA ILE A 118 11.52 2.00 3.05
C ILE A 118 10.89 0.97 2.14
N GLU A 119 9.65 0.60 2.43
CA GLU A 119 8.83 -0.23 1.54
C GLU A 119 7.63 0.57 1.05
N ILE A 120 7.25 0.37 -0.20
CA ILE A 120 6.06 0.94 -0.81
C ILE A 120 5.22 -0.19 -1.34
N LEU A 121 4.02 -0.34 -0.82
CA LEU A 121 3.05 -1.31 -1.27
C LEU A 121 1.93 -0.58 -2.00
N VAL A 122 1.60 -1.03 -3.19
CA VAL A 122 0.47 -0.54 -3.98
C VAL A 122 -0.60 -1.62 -4.01
N LEU A 123 -1.80 -1.25 -3.58
CA LEU A 123 -2.96 -2.13 -3.64
C LEU A 123 -3.96 -1.58 -4.65
N LYS A 124 -4.58 -2.46 -5.42
CA LYS A 124 -5.68 -2.17 -6.34
C LYS A 124 -6.95 -2.83 -5.85
N GLN A 125 -8.06 -2.12 -5.96
CA GLN A 125 -9.37 -2.73 -5.71
C GLN A 125 -9.79 -3.56 -6.91
N SER A 126 -10.00 -4.87 -6.73
CA SER A 126 -10.38 -5.80 -7.80
C SER A 126 -11.89 -5.85 -8.00
N ASP A 127 -12.66 -5.73 -6.92
CA ASP A 127 -14.10 -5.57 -6.92
C ASP A 127 -14.54 -4.61 -5.79
N TRP A 128 -15.84 -4.48 -5.53
CA TRP A 128 -16.38 -3.49 -4.59
C TRP A 128 -15.82 -3.55 -3.16
N THR A 129 -15.18 -4.66 -2.77
CA THR A 129 -14.73 -4.89 -1.39
C THR A 129 -13.34 -5.49 -1.27
N ASN A 130 -12.81 -6.07 -2.35
CA ASN A 130 -11.55 -6.80 -2.32
C ASN A 130 -10.39 -5.94 -2.78
N TRP A 131 -9.29 -6.01 -2.04
CA TRP A 131 -8.02 -5.37 -2.36
C TRP A 131 -6.98 -6.43 -2.64
N GLU A 132 -6.15 -6.20 -3.65
CA GLU A 132 -5.09 -7.10 -4.08
C GLU A 132 -3.76 -6.34 -4.13
N ILE A 133 -2.67 -7.03 -3.87
CA ILE A 133 -1.33 -6.48 -4.01
C ILE A 133 -1.05 -6.29 -5.50
N PHE A 134 -0.90 -5.05 -5.90
CA PHE A 134 -0.70 -4.65 -7.29
C PHE A 134 0.77 -4.40 -7.62
N ASP A 135 1.53 -3.86 -6.67
CA ASP A 135 2.97 -3.63 -6.82
C ASP A 135 3.64 -3.57 -5.45
N PHE A 136 4.91 -3.92 -5.43
CA PHE A 136 5.79 -3.81 -4.27
C PHE A 136 7.14 -3.25 -4.70
N ASN A 137 7.61 -2.26 -3.95
CA ASN A 137 8.91 -1.64 -4.17
C ASN A 137 9.60 -1.34 -2.84
N TYR A 138 10.92 -1.18 -2.84
CA TYR A 138 11.68 -0.81 -1.65
C TYR A 138 12.85 0.11 -2.01
N ASP A 139 13.28 0.87 -1.02
CA ASP A 139 14.42 1.79 -1.11
C ASP A 139 15.09 1.92 0.25
N PHE A 140 16.30 2.44 0.27
CA PHE A 140 17.04 2.71 1.49
C PHE A 140 17.19 4.22 1.69
N LYS A 141 16.85 4.73 2.89
CA LYS A 141 17.10 6.14 3.23
C LYS A 141 18.60 6.41 3.25
N ASN A 142 19.06 7.42 2.53
CA ASN A 142 20.39 7.94 2.72
C ASN A 142 20.53 8.52 4.14
N ILE A 143 21.54 8.07 4.87
CA ILE A 143 21.80 8.48 6.27
C ILE A 143 22.07 10.00 6.37
N GLU A 144 22.45 10.65 5.26
CA GLU A 144 22.71 12.09 5.17
C GLU A 144 21.43 12.96 5.22
N GLU A 145 20.25 12.36 5.01
CA GLU A 145 18.95 13.09 5.02
C GLU A 145 18.24 13.06 6.40
N ILE A 146 18.84 12.48 7.44
CA ILE A 146 18.29 12.55 8.78
C ILE A 146 18.71 13.89 9.38
N PRO A 147 17.80 14.90 9.49
CA PRO A 147 18.16 16.14 10.19
C PRO A 147 18.48 15.75 11.63
N ASN A 148 19.71 16.04 12.07
CA ASN A 148 20.07 16.01 13.49
C ASN A 148 19.13 16.97 14.24
N LYS A 149 17.99 16.48 14.72
CA LYS A 149 17.22 17.14 15.76
C LYS A 149 17.80 16.73 17.09
N LEU A 150 18.82 17.50 17.53
CA LEU A 150 19.16 17.66 18.93
C LEU A 150 18.15 18.58 19.62
#